data_bd0ca885d02397d4ad9b4e97f1fca91a
#
_entry.id   bd0ca885d02397d4ad9b4e97f1fca91a
#
_cell.length_a   1.000
_cell.length_b   1.000
_cell.length_c   1.000
_cell.angle_alpha   90.00
_cell.angle_beta   90.00
_cell.angle_gamma   90.00
#
_symmetry.space_group_name_H-M   'P 1'
#
loop_
_entity.id
_entity.type
_entity.pdbx_description
1 polymer ?
#
loop_
_entity_poly.entity_id
_entity_poly.type
_entity_poly.pdbx_seq_one_letter_code
_entity_poly.pdbx_strand_id
1 'polypeptide(L)'
;MTYRNFNNETTRSSVLKAVADTENEAAWARFFDLYAGFVFSIARSKGLKEEEADDIVQTVFVDLARMMPTFKYDRAKGKFRSYLMGLVHWRVTDKLRITRREKEFMADYMDEAAHLPPADKDFADREWQAAALEEALRRIKPEVRPEHYAAFVASAVEGQDTEAVMRLYNLSRDNLYQIRKRLTAKLQETIPVVLAEMESPDCR
;
A
#
# COMPACT_ATOMS: atom_id res chain seq x y z
N MET A 1 30.52 13.95 -16.15
CA MET A 1 29.65 13.87 -14.96
C MET A 1 29.25 12.42 -14.78
N THR A 2 29.78 11.78 -13.77
CA THR A 2 29.78 10.33 -13.57
C THR A 2 28.45 9.94 -12.92
N TYR A 3 27.61 9.24 -13.65
CA TYR A 3 26.43 8.59 -13.07
C TYR A 3 26.91 7.50 -12.10
N ARG A 4 26.68 7.70 -10.81
CA ARG A 4 26.84 6.65 -9.79
C ARG A 4 25.85 5.54 -10.10
N ASN A 5 26.35 4.40 -10.54
CA ASN A 5 25.65 3.12 -10.50
C ASN A 5 25.22 2.86 -9.04
N PHE A 6 23.94 3.04 -8.75
CA PHE A 6 23.35 2.50 -7.53
C PHE A 6 23.30 0.98 -7.72
N ASN A 7 24.24 0.31 -7.08
CA ASN A 7 24.34 -1.13 -7.02
C ASN A 7 23.01 -1.72 -6.51
N ASN A 8 22.35 -2.48 -7.37
CA ASN A 8 21.01 -3.07 -7.19
C ASN A 8 20.98 -4.16 -6.12
N GLU A 9 22.11 -4.45 -5.45
CA GLU A 9 22.21 -5.49 -4.44
C GLU A 9 21.94 -5.04 -3.00
N THR A 10 22.00 -3.73 -2.73
CA THR A 10 21.88 -3.19 -1.35
C THR A 10 20.44 -2.85 -0.95
N THR A 11 19.48 -2.86 -1.88
CA THR A 11 18.11 -2.37 -1.62
C THR A 11 17.14 -3.50 -1.20
N ARG A 12 17.49 -4.76 -1.38
CA ARG A 12 16.58 -5.91 -1.20
C ARG A 12 16.41 -6.41 0.23
N SER A 13 17.28 -6.02 1.14
CA SER A 13 17.28 -6.52 2.54
C SER A 13 16.85 -5.45 3.56
N SER A 14 16.48 -4.24 3.12
CA SER A 14 16.70 -3.09 3.99
C SER A 14 15.50 -2.57 4.77
N VAL A 15 14.27 -2.68 4.27
CA VAL A 15 13.16 -1.95 4.92
C VAL A 15 12.79 -2.58 6.27
N LEU A 16 12.58 -3.89 6.37
CA LEU A 16 12.27 -4.52 7.67
C LEU A 16 13.46 -4.53 8.63
N LYS A 17 14.68 -4.68 8.10
CA LYS A 17 15.88 -4.54 8.96
C LYS A 17 16.06 -3.12 9.46
N ALA A 18 15.78 -2.13 8.59
CA ALA A 18 15.91 -0.73 8.94
C ALA A 18 14.84 -0.29 9.95
N VAL A 19 13.62 -0.85 9.90
CA VAL A 19 12.57 -0.58 10.89
C VAL A 19 12.73 -1.39 12.18
N ALA A 20 13.62 -2.38 12.22
CA ALA A 20 14.04 -3.01 13.48
C ALA A 20 14.76 -2.03 14.41
N ASP A 21 15.40 -1.02 13.83
CA ASP A 21 15.84 0.18 14.55
C ASP A 21 14.66 1.16 14.64
N THR A 22 14.07 1.25 15.82
CA THR A 22 12.90 2.12 16.07
C THR A 22 13.22 3.61 15.99
N GLU A 23 14.50 3.99 16.06
CA GLU A 23 14.99 5.37 15.94
C GLU A 23 15.17 5.79 14.46
N ASN A 24 15.08 4.85 13.52
CA ASN A 24 15.26 5.13 12.09
C ASN A 24 13.97 5.67 11.46
N GLU A 25 13.70 6.96 11.70
CA GLU A 25 12.50 7.64 11.20
C GLU A 25 12.33 7.55 9.68
N ALA A 26 13.43 7.63 8.92
CA ALA A 26 13.36 7.54 7.46
C ALA A 26 12.91 6.16 6.97
N ALA A 27 13.37 5.09 7.63
CA ALA A 27 12.93 3.73 7.34
C ALA A 27 11.47 3.53 7.72
N TRP A 28 11.02 4.06 8.85
CA TRP A 28 9.63 4.00 9.28
C TRP A 28 8.71 4.79 8.37
N ALA A 29 9.08 5.99 7.92
CA ALA A 29 8.31 6.76 6.96
C ALA A 29 8.13 6.00 5.65
N ARG A 30 9.22 5.40 5.13
CA ARG A 30 9.16 4.57 3.93
C ARG A 30 8.29 3.33 4.11
N PHE A 31 8.38 2.67 5.26
CA PHE A 31 7.58 1.50 5.59
C PHE A 31 6.09 1.86 5.68
N PHE A 32 5.78 2.99 6.28
CA PHE A 32 4.42 3.53 6.33
C PHE A 32 3.88 3.79 4.93
N ASP A 33 4.62 4.51 4.08
CA ASP A 33 4.24 4.80 2.70
C ASP A 33 3.92 3.54 1.88
N LEU A 34 4.68 2.45 2.12
CA LEU A 34 4.51 1.18 1.39
C LEU A 34 3.26 0.40 1.82
N TYR A 35 2.85 0.48 3.08
CA TYR A 35 1.87 -0.47 3.63
C TYR A 35 0.61 0.18 4.20
N ALA A 36 0.60 1.49 4.49
CA ALA A 36 -0.55 2.16 5.10
C ALA A 36 -1.81 2.07 4.23
N GLY A 37 -1.67 2.32 2.92
CA GLY A 37 -2.77 2.19 1.95
C GLY A 37 -3.36 0.78 1.93
N PHE A 38 -2.52 -0.25 1.92
CA PHE A 38 -2.95 -1.64 1.99
C PHE A 38 -3.73 -1.95 3.28
N VAL A 39 -3.19 -1.53 4.45
CA VAL A 39 -3.86 -1.72 5.75
C VAL A 39 -5.21 -1.02 5.77
N PHE A 40 -5.27 0.23 5.30
CA PHE A 40 -6.49 1.03 5.20
C PHE A 40 -7.54 0.35 4.31
N SER A 41 -7.19 -0.08 3.10
CA SER A 41 -8.10 -0.74 2.16
C SER A 41 -8.67 -2.03 2.75
N ILE A 42 -7.85 -2.86 3.41
CA ILE A 42 -8.33 -4.07 4.10
C ILE A 42 -9.31 -3.71 5.23
N ALA A 43 -9.03 -2.70 6.04
CA ALA A 43 -9.92 -2.25 7.10
C ALA A 43 -11.26 -1.75 6.55
N ARG A 44 -11.23 -0.94 5.48
CA ARG A 44 -12.43 -0.46 4.76
C ARG A 44 -13.27 -1.61 4.19
N SER A 45 -12.64 -2.62 3.61
CA SER A 45 -13.33 -3.78 3.05
C SER A 45 -14.11 -4.61 4.09
N LYS A 46 -13.77 -4.44 5.36
CA LYS A 46 -14.46 -5.07 6.50
C LYS A 46 -15.61 -4.21 7.06
N GLY A 47 -15.97 -3.14 6.36
CA GLY A 47 -17.11 -2.28 6.70
C GLY A 47 -16.82 -1.18 7.70
N LEU A 48 -15.56 -0.96 8.09
CA LEU A 48 -15.19 0.16 8.93
C LEU A 48 -15.36 1.50 8.19
N LYS A 49 -15.74 2.55 8.90
CA LYS A 49 -15.73 3.91 8.38
C LYS A 49 -14.30 4.40 8.16
N GLU A 50 -14.13 5.50 7.45
CA GLU A 50 -12.82 6.07 7.12
C GLU A 50 -11.99 6.34 8.37
N GLU A 51 -12.55 7.09 9.34
CA GLU A 51 -11.91 7.39 10.62
C GLU A 51 -11.52 6.12 11.42
N GLU A 52 -12.38 5.11 11.38
CA GLU A 52 -12.12 3.83 12.06
C GLU A 52 -11.00 3.03 11.34
N ALA A 53 -10.92 3.13 10.02
CA ALA A 53 -9.86 2.50 9.24
C ALA A 53 -8.51 3.19 9.48
N ASP A 54 -8.49 4.52 9.61
CA ASP A 54 -7.29 5.28 9.99
C ASP A 54 -6.79 4.89 11.39
N ASP A 55 -7.70 4.72 12.35
CA ASP A 55 -7.35 4.19 13.69
C ASP A 55 -6.70 2.80 13.61
N ILE A 56 -7.23 1.93 12.73
CA ILE A 56 -6.63 0.60 12.50
C ILE A 56 -5.23 0.72 11.91
N VAL A 57 -5.02 1.62 10.93
CA VAL A 57 -3.68 1.89 10.39
C VAL A 57 -2.73 2.26 11.52
N GLN A 58 -3.07 3.26 12.33
CA GLN A 58 -2.23 3.69 13.44
C GLN A 58 -1.94 2.55 14.42
N THR A 59 -2.97 1.79 14.82
CA THR A 59 -2.82 0.69 15.78
C THR A 59 -1.91 -0.41 15.24
N VAL A 60 -2.08 -0.80 13.97
CA VAL A 60 -1.25 -1.81 13.31
C VAL A 60 0.21 -1.36 13.24
N PHE A 61 0.46 -0.08 12.92
CA PHE A 61 1.83 0.43 12.87
C PHE A 61 2.48 0.55 14.25
N VAL A 62 1.72 0.86 15.30
CA VAL A 62 2.20 0.81 16.69
C VAL A 62 2.58 -0.63 17.08
N ASP A 63 1.78 -1.63 16.71
CA ASP A 63 2.11 -3.04 16.97
C ASP A 63 3.35 -3.47 16.21
N LEU A 64 3.46 -3.09 14.94
CA LEU A 64 4.65 -3.37 14.14
C LEU A 64 5.89 -2.73 14.77
N ALA A 65 5.81 -1.48 15.22
CA ALA A 65 6.93 -0.81 15.88
C ALA A 65 7.40 -1.54 17.13
N ARG A 66 6.47 -2.07 17.94
CA ARG A 66 6.80 -2.85 19.14
C ARG A 66 7.42 -4.22 18.83
N MET A 67 7.05 -4.81 17.71
CA MET A 67 7.44 -6.16 17.35
C MET A 67 8.71 -6.23 16.49
N MET A 68 8.93 -5.24 15.61
CA MET A 68 10.05 -5.24 14.67
C MET A 68 11.42 -5.46 15.29
N PRO A 69 11.77 -4.93 16.47
CA PRO A 69 13.07 -5.17 17.09
C PRO A 69 13.39 -6.64 17.36
N THR A 70 12.36 -7.47 17.58
CA THR A 70 12.51 -8.90 17.86
C THR A 70 11.98 -9.79 16.74
N PHE A 71 11.42 -9.19 15.70
CA PHE A 71 10.78 -9.91 14.60
C PHE A 71 11.81 -10.64 13.74
N LYS A 72 11.73 -11.95 13.71
CA LYS A 72 12.50 -12.78 12.80
C LYS A 72 11.61 -13.23 11.65
N TYR A 73 11.80 -12.60 10.52
CA TYR A 73 11.09 -13.01 9.32
C TYR A 73 11.59 -14.38 8.86
N ASP A 74 10.67 -15.32 8.74
CA ASP A 74 10.93 -16.65 8.21
C ASP A 74 10.07 -16.90 6.98
N ARG A 75 10.69 -16.88 5.80
CA ARG A 75 10.02 -17.10 4.53
C ARG A 75 9.32 -18.47 4.43
N ALA A 76 9.81 -19.47 5.17
CA ALA A 76 9.18 -20.79 5.23
C ALA A 76 7.81 -20.75 5.94
N LYS A 77 7.60 -19.76 6.81
CA LYS A 77 6.33 -19.54 7.53
C LYS A 77 5.33 -18.69 6.75
N GLY A 78 5.72 -18.16 5.59
CA GLY A 78 4.85 -17.39 4.70
C GLY A 78 5.38 -16.01 4.32
N LYS A 79 4.62 -15.34 3.45
CA LYS A 79 4.95 -13.98 3.00
C LYS A 79 4.59 -12.94 4.07
N PHE A 80 5.34 -11.85 4.17
CA PHE A 80 5.05 -10.71 5.06
C PHE A 80 3.63 -10.17 4.86
N ARG A 81 3.15 -10.12 3.62
CA ARG A 81 1.77 -9.77 3.30
C ARG A 81 0.74 -10.58 4.10
N SER A 82 0.91 -11.91 4.16
CA SER A 82 -0.01 -12.79 4.90
C SER A 82 0.00 -12.50 6.40
N TYR A 83 1.19 -12.22 6.95
CA TYR A 83 1.35 -11.79 8.32
C TYR A 83 0.64 -10.46 8.58
N LEU A 84 0.89 -9.45 7.72
CA LEU A 84 0.26 -8.13 7.83
C LEU A 84 -1.27 -8.24 7.74
N MET A 85 -1.79 -9.03 6.80
CA MET A 85 -3.23 -9.32 6.71
C MET A 85 -3.80 -9.92 7.99
N GLY A 86 -3.11 -10.89 8.59
CA GLY A 86 -3.52 -11.50 9.85
C GLY A 86 -3.59 -10.49 10.98
N LEU A 87 -2.61 -9.59 11.08
CA LEU A 87 -2.57 -8.53 12.07
C LEU A 87 -3.73 -7.52 11.88
N VAL A 88 -3.97 -7.08 10.64
CA VAL A 88 -5.09 -6.18 10.32
C VAL A 88 -6.44 -6.85 10.65
N HIS A 89 -6.63 -8.10 10.22
CA HIS A 89 -7.85 -8.86 10.51
C HIS A 89 -8.11 -8.95 12.02
N TRP A 90 -7.08 -9.27 12.80
CA TRP A 90 -7.20 -9.35 14.24
C TRP A 90 -7.61 -8.00 14.86
N ARG A 91 -6.99 -6.88 14.45
CA ARG A 91 -7.32 -5.55 14.95
C ARG A 91 -8.73 -5.10 14.56
N VAL A 92 -9.14 -5.37 13.33
CA VAL A 92 -10.51 -5.08 12.88
C VAL A 92 -11.54 -5.88 13.68
N THR A 93 -11.29 -7.18 13.88
CA THR A 93 -12.18 -8.05 14.66
C THR A 93 -12.30 -7.59 16.11
N ASP A 94 -11.17 -7.21 16.71
CA ASP A 94 -11.16 -6.69 18.09
C ASP A 94 -11.97 -5.38 18.22
N LYS A 95 -11.75 -4.44 17.27
CA LYS A 95 -12.54 -3.18 17.25
C LYS A 95 -14.02 -3.42 17.07
N LEU A 96 -14.42 -4.28 16.15
CA LEU A 96 -15.84 -4.61 15.93
C LEU A 96 -16.46 -5.32 17.13
N ARG A 97 -15.72 -6.16 17.84
CA ARG A 97 -16.16 -6.81 19.07
C ARG A 97 -16.39 -5.80 20.20
N ILE A 98 -15.52 -4.80 20.34
CA ILE A 98 -15.69 -3.72 21.32
C ILE A 98 -16.93 -2.89 20.97
N THR A 99 -17.04 -2.44 19.73
CA THR A 99 -18.20 -1.67 19.25
C THR A 99 -19.51 -2.43 19.40
N ARG A 100 -19.50 -3.74 19.19
CA ARG A 100 -20.66 -4.60 19.41
C ARG A 100 -21.04 -4.68 20.88
N ARG A 101 -20.09 -4.88 21.80
CA ARG A 101 -20.34 -4.88 23.25
C ARG A 101 -20.88 -3.55 23.73
N GLU A 102 -20.36 -2.42 23.23
CA GLU A 102 -20.89 -1.10 23.51
C GLU A 102 -22.34 -0.94 23.02
N LYS A 103 -22.66 -1.47 21.82
CA LYS A 103 -24.03 -1.46 21.27
C LYS A 103 -24.95 -2.45 22.00
N GLU A 104 -24.47 -3.62 22.38
CA GLU A 104 -25.23 -4.63 23.14
C GLU A 104 -25.56 -4.11 24.55
N PHE A 105 -24.71 -3.26 25.12
CA PHE A 105 -25.01 -2.57 26.38
C PHE A 105 -26.09 -1.47 26.22
N MET A 106 -26.26 -0.95 24.98
CA MET A 106 -27.24 0.11 24.65
C MET A 106 -28.49 -0.42 23.95
N ALA A 107 -28.50 -1.65 23.47
CA ALA A 107 -29.60 -2.26 22.74
C ALA A 107 -29.77 -3.72 23.13
N ASP A 108 -30.67 -3.93 24.08
CA ASP A 108 -31.21 -5.24 24.43
C ASP A 108 -32.18 -5.73 23.33
N TYR A 109 -31.71 -5.92 22.10
CA TYR A 109 -32.37 -6.57 20.97
C TYR A 109 -31.63 -6.32 19.66
N MET A 110 -30.90 -7.27 19.17
CA MET A 110 -30.94 -7.88 17.81
C MET A 110 -29.70 -8.71 17.54
N ASP A 111 -29.98 -9.97 17.37
CA ASP A 111 -29.13 -11.07 16.99
C ASP A 111 -28.59 -10.88 15.56
N GLU A 112 -27.28 -10.90 15.40
CA GLU A 112 -26.57 -11.54 14.30
C GLU A 112 -25.07 -11.23 14.40
N ALA A 113 -24.35 -12.19 14.97
CA ALA A 113 -22.90 -12.17 14.92
C ALA A 113 -22.44 -12.40 13.49
N ALA A 114 -22.31 -11.33 12.73
CA ALA A 114 -21.67 -11.41 11.43
C ALA A 114 -20.24 -11.96 11.62
N HIS A 115 -20.08 -13.24 11.33
CA HIS A 115 -18.77 -13.83 11.06
C HIS A 115 -18.16 -13.01 9.95
N LEU A 116 -17.13 -12.21 10.27
CA LEU A 116 -16.33 -11.55 9.24
C LEU A 116 -15.68 -12.66 8.42
N PRO A 117 -16.03 -12.80 7.13
CA PRO A 117 -15.36 -13.78 6.29
C PRO A 117 -13.86 -13.49 6.31
N PRO A 118 -13.00 -14.52 6.25
CA PRO A 118 -11.59 -14.31 6.01
C PRO A 118 -11.45 -13.38 4.81
N ALA A 119 -10.46 -12.47 4.85
CA ALA A 119 -10.24 -11.55 3.73
C ALA A 119 -10.13 -12.38 2.45
N ASP A 120 -11.00 -12.09 1.47
CA ASP A 120 -10.93 -12.74 0.18
C ASP A 120 -9.50 -12.59 -0.35
N LYS A 121 -8.85 -13.72 -0.64
CA LYS A 121 -7.47 -13.73 -1.09
C LYS A 121 -7.31 -12.91 -2.37
N ASP A 122 -8.29 -12.98 -3.27
CA ASP A 122 -8.29 -12.25 -4.53
C ASP A 122 -8.45 -10.74 -4.29
N PHE A 123 -9.24 -10.35 -3.29
CA PHE A 123 -9.35 -8.95 -2.87
C PHE A 123 -8.01 -8.45 -2.32
N ALA A 124 -7.41 -9.18 -1.39
CA ALA A 124 -6.14 -8.81 -0.81
C ALA A 124 -5.00 -8.76 -1.83
N ASP A 125 -5.02 -9.64 -2.83
CA ASP A 125 -4.07 -9.63 -3.94
C ASP A 125 -4.23 -8.38 -4.81
N ARG A 126 -5.47 -7.97 -5.10
CA ARG A 126 -5.76 -6.72 -5.82
C ARG A 126 -5.31 -5.49 -5.04
N GLU A 127 -5.62 -5.40 -3.75
CA GLU A 127 -5.22 -4.28 -2.91
C GLU A 127 -3.69 -4.18 -2.77
N TRP A 128 -3.00 -5.34 -2.72
CA TRP A 128 -1.54 -5.37 -2.70
C TRP A 128 -0.94 -4.84 -4.01
N GLN A 129 -1.53 -5.20 -5.15
CA GLN A 129 -1.12 -4.68 -6.45
C GLN A 129 -1.45 -3.20 -6.60
N ALA A 130 -2.59 -2.75 -6.10
CA ALA A 130 -2.97 -1.34 -6.10
C ALA A 130 -1.99 -0.50 -5.27
N ALA A 131 -1.62 -0.95 -4.08
CA ALA A 131 -0.61 -0.30 -3.26
C ALA A 131 0.77 -0.25 -3.95
N ALA A 132 1.16 -1.31 -4.66
CA ALA A 132 2.39 -1.33 -5.43
C ALA A 132 2.36 -0.35 -6.62
N LEU A 133 1.21 -0.22 -7.29
CA LEU A 133 1.01 0.76 -8.37
C LEU A 133 1.09 2.20 -7.83
N GLU A 134 0.43 2.49 -6.72
CA GLU A 134 0.45 3.81 -6.09
C GLU A 134 1.90 4.22 -5.72
N GLU A 135 2.64 3.34 -5.08
CA GLU A 135 4.04 3.56 -4.76
C GLU A 135 4.91 3.73 -6.01
N ALA A 136 4.68 2.95 -7.07
CA ALA A 136 5.40 3.10 -8.33
C ALA A 136 5.12 4.46 -8.98
N LEU A 137 3.85 4.91 -8.97
CA LEU A 137 3.45 6.24 -9.44
C LEU A 137 4.14 7.34 -8.63
N ARG A 138 4.20 7.20 -7.31
CA ARG A 138 4.89 8.14 -6.42
C ARG A 138 6.38 8.25 -6.75
N ARG A 139 7.04 7.13 -7.06
CA ARG A 139 8.49 7.10 -7.41
C ARG A 139 8.79 7.75 -8.74
N ILE A 140 7.94 7.56 -9.75
CA ILE A 140 8.19 8.15 -11.07
C ILE A 140 7.80 9.63 -11.15
N LYS A 141 6.93 10.12 -10.25
CA LYS A 141 6.41 11.49 -10.26
C LYS A 141 7.52 12.57 -10.33
N PRO A 142 8.58 12.54 -9.48
CA PRO A 142 9.62 13.57 -9.50
C PRO A 142 10.51 13.56 -10.75
N GLU A 143 10.46 12.50 -11.54
CA GLU A 143 11.26 12.35 -12.76
C GLU A 143 10.51 12.77 -14.03
N VAL A 144 9.28 13.26 -13.86
CA VAL A 144 8.35 13.59 -14.96
C VAL A 144 7.87 15.03 -14.80
N ARG A 145 7.69 15.72 -15.92
CA ARG A 145 7.08 17.06 -15.90
C ARG A 145 5.69 16.97 -15.26
N PRO A 146 5.33 17.89 -14.34
CA PRO A 146 4.05 17.81 -13.62
C PRO A 146 2.83 17.68 -14.54
N GLU A 147 2.80 18.42 -15.66
CA GLU A 147 1.69 18.38 -16.62
C GLU A 147 1.58 17.02 -17.34
N HIS A 148 2.75 16.42 -17.68
CA HIS A 148 2.78 15.11 -18.32
C HIS A 148 2.35 14.00 -17.34
N TYR A 149 2.77 14.12 -16.08
CA TYR A 149 2.35 13.20 -15.03
C TYR A 149 0.85 13.28 -14.79
N ALA A 150 0.30 14.50 -14.64
CA ALA A 150 -1.12 14.71 -14.42
C ALA A 150 -1.97 14.20 -15.62
N ALA A 151 -1.55 14.50 -16.87
CA ALA A 151 -2.23 14.00 -18.07
C ALA A 151 -2.17 12.44 -18.16
N PHE A 152 -1.08 11.84 -17.75
CA PHE A 152 -0.93 10.40 -17.69
C PHE A 152 -1.89 9.77 -16.66
N VAL A 153 -1.89 10.28 -15.43
CA VAL A 153 -2.78 9.79 -14.36
C VAL A 153 -4.23 9.91 -14.80
N ALA A 154 -4.66 11.09 -15.27
CA ALA A 154 -6.01 11.32 -15.74
C ALA A 154 -6.44 10.35 -16.86
N SER A 155 -5.56 10.13 -17.86
CA SER A 155 -5.92 9.33 -19.04
C SER A 155 -5.71 7.83 -18.91
N ALA A 156 -4.70 7.39 -18.14
CA ALA A 156 -4.29 5.98 -18.08
C ALA A 156 -4.65 5.30 -16.77
N VAL A 157 -4.75 6.03 -15.66
CA VAL A 157 -5.07 5.49 -14.33
C VAL A 157 -6.55 5.71 -13.99
N GLU A 158 -7.03 6.94 -14.18
CA GLU A 158 -8.41 7.32 -13.86
C GLU A 158 -9.38 7.06 -15.02
N GLY A 159 -8.88 6.73 -16.21
CA GLY A 159 -9.70 6.41 -17.37
C GLY A 159 -10.50 7.57 -17.92
N GLN A 160 -10.07 8.82 -17.69
CA GLN A 160 -10.75 10.00 -18.21
C GLN A 160 -10.73 10.03 -19.75
N ASP A 161 -11.73 10.69 -20.33
CA ASP A 161 -11.83 10.81 -21.79
C ASP A 161 -10.60 11.48 -22.41
N THR A 162 -10.06 10.85 -23.46
CA THR A 162 -8.83 11.28 -24.13
C THR A 162 -8.92 12.71 -24.63
N GLU A 163 -10.08 13.11 -25.22
CA GLU A 163 -10.24 14.46 -25.76
C GLU A 163 -10.36 15.50 -24.65
N ALA A 164 -10.98 15.14 -23.51
CA ALA A 164 -11.05 16.00 -22.33
C ALA A 164 -9.65 16.24 -21.77
N VAL A 165 -8.84 15.20 -21.64
CA VAL A 165 -7.45 15.31 -21.16
C VAL A 165 -6.59 16.13 -22.12
N MET A 166 -6.70 15.92 -23.43
CA MET A 166 -5.99 16.71 -24.43
C MET A 166 -6.30 18.20 -24.32
N ARG A 167 -7.59 18.55 -24.15
CA ARG A 167 -8.02 19.95 -23.96
C ARG A 167 -7.50 20.54 -22.64
N LEU A 168 -7.63 19.79 -21.55
CA LEU A 168 -7.27 20.25 -20.21
C LEU A 168 -5.76 20.56 -20.10
N TYR A 169 -4.91 19.72 -20.70
CA TYR A 169 -3.47 19.85 -20.61
C TYR A 169 -2.82 20.43 -21.87
N ASN A 170 -3.63 20.91 -22.83
CA ASN A 170 -3.18 21.49 -24.10
C ASN A 170 -2.19 20.57 -24.85
N LEU A 171 -2.55 19.29 -24.99
CA LEU A 171 -1.72 18.28 -25.63
C LEU A 171 -2.32 17.83 -26.96
N SER A 172 -1.46 17.58 -27.97
CA SER A 172 -1.88 16.87 -29.16
C SER A 172 -2.07 15.38 -28.86
N ARG A 173 -2.82 14.68 -29.73
CA ARG A 173 -3.04 13.23 -29.61
C ARG A 173 -1.72 12.45 -29.60
N ASP A 174 -0.79 12.84 -30.47
CA ASP A 174 0.51 12.20 -30.56
C ASP A 174 1.34 12.43 -29.29
N ASN A 175 1.33 13.64 -28.76
CA ASN A 175 2.03 13.94 -27.51
C ASN A 175 1.45 13.14 -26.34
N LEU A 176 0.14 13.07 -26.19
CA LEU A 176 -0.51 12.28 -25.14
C LEU A 176 -0.19 10.78 -25.29
N TYR A 177 -0.19 10.27 -26.54
CA TYR A 177 0.20 8.89 -26.84
C TYR A 177 1.64 8.62 -26.43
N GLN A 178 2.59 9.51 -26.77
CA GLN A 178 4.00 9.34 -26.39
C GLN A 178 4.21 9.42 -24.87
N ILE A 179 3.48 10.32 -24.18
CA ILE A 179 3.51 10.39 -22.72
C ILE A 179 3.01 9.06 -22.11
N ARG A 180 1.86 8.56 -22.55
CA ARG A 180 1.30 7.28 -22.08
C ARG A 180 2.27 6.13 -22.32
N LYS A 181 2.80 5.99 -23.53
CA LYS A 181 3.74 4.93 -23.89
C LYS A 181 4.97 4.93 -22.99
N ARG A 182 5.60 6.09 -22.82
CA ARG A 182 6.81 6.24 -22.01
C ARG A 182 6.55 5.95 -20.53
N LEU A 183 5.49 6.50 -19.96
CA LEU A 183 5.22 6.34 -18.51
C LEU A 183 4.68 4.94 -18.19
N THR A 184 3.92 4.33 -19.10
CA THR A 184 3.53 2.91 -18.95
C THR A 184 4.75 2.00 -18.95
N ALA A 185 5.70 2.19 -19.87
CA ALA A 185 6.95 1.41 -19.88
C ALA A 185 7.72 1.59 -18.56
N LYS A 186 7.82 2.83 -18.06
CA LYS A 186 8.50 3.12 -16.80
C LYS A 186 7.79 2.46 -15.60
N LEU A 187 6.46 2.44 -15.58
CA LEU A 187 5.70 1.71 -14.54
C LEU A 187 5.91 0.21 -14.64
N GLN A 188 5.94 -0.36 -15.85
CA GLN A 188 6.21 -1.79 -16.06
C GLN A 188 7.58 -2.21 -15.52
N GLU A 189 8.56 -1.32 -15.53
CA GLU A 189 9.88 -1.54 -14.92
C GLU A 189 9.86 -1.33 -13.39
N THR A 190 9.09 -0.35 -12.91
CA THR A 190 9.08 0.04 -11.49
C THR A 190 8.21 -0.86 -10.62
N ILE A 191 7.04 -1.29 -11.09
CA ILE A 191 6.09 -2.12 -10.32
C ILE A 191 6.72 -3.43 -9.83
N PRO A 192 7.44 -4.22 -10.66
CA PRO A 192 8.09 -5.44 -10.18
C PRO A 192 9.12 -5.18 -9.08
N VAL A 193 9.82 -4.05 -9.14
CA VAL A 193 10.79 -3.65 -8.11
C VAL A 193 10.06 -3.34 -6.80
N VAL A 194 8.98 -2.58 -6.86
CA VAL A 194 8.15 -2.26 -5.68
C VAL A 194 7.55 -3.54 -5.09
N LEU A 195 6.96 -4.41 -5.92
CA LEU A 195 6.40 -5.69 -5.46
C LEU A 195 7.47 -6.57 -4.81
N ALA A 196 8.67 -6.63 -5.38
CA ALA A 196 9.78 -7.37 -4.78
C ALA A 196 10.19 -6.78 -3.41
N GLU A 197 10.20 -5.47 -3.26
CA GLU A 197 10.46 -4.80 -1.98
C GLU A 197 9.36 -5.08 -0.95
N MET A 198 8.09 -5.04 -1.38
CA MET A 198 6.93 -5.32 -0.51
C MET A 198 6.82 -6.81 -0.16
N GLU A 199 7.22 -7.74 -1.04
CA GLU A 199 7.10 -9.19 -0.82
C GLU A 199 8.32 -9.83 -0.16
N SER A 200 9.48 -9.20 -0.25
CA SER A 200 10.74 -9.71 0.27
C SER A 200 11.32 -8.80 1.34
N PRO A 201 10.84 -8.90 2.57
CA PRO A 201 11.62 -8.47 3.71
C PRO A 201 12.67 -9.56 3.96
N ASP A 202 13.72 -9.59 3.15
CA ASP A 202 14.81 -10.54 3.36
C ASP A 202 15.55 -10.21 4.65
N CYS A 203 15.30 -11.03 5.67
CA CYS A 203 16.17 -11.16 6.84
C CYS A 203 17.17 -12.29 6.56
N ARG A 204 18.39 -11.97 6.21
CA ARG A 204 19.56 -12.77 6.53
C ARG A 204 20.36 -12.08 7.60
#